data_3422fdd2a8b5c5cb8cfd376b7fbbb4bf
#
_entry.id   3422fdd2a8b5c5cb8cfd376b7fbbb4bf
#
_cell.length_a   1.000
_cell.length_b   1.000
_cell.length_c   1.000
_cell.angle_alpha   90.00
_cell.angle_beta   90.00
_cell.angle_gamma   90.00
#
_symmetry.space_group_name_H-M   'P 1'
#
loop_
_entity.id
_entity.type
_entity.pdbx_description
1 polymer ?
#
loop_
_entity_poly.entity_id
_entity_poly.type
_entity_poly.pdbx_seq_one_letter_code
_entity_poly.pdbx_strand_id
1 'polypeptide(L)'
;MQILIVDSDAQEADHLRSRLNEITDSSIRSLRKTSEALFEVEEKDLHPQVCFIDLNEKEPAGIAFAQQLQELCPGLQVIFMSESDGFYPDVYEADHVWLLHKPIDGLLLRKAWERAMQRLDRWESRMFTYQFAKTTHRIPLQEILYFEKDRRKVIIRIKGPGEDPSFYGTMDDVMPQLDHHFLRCHNSYVVSLPSVDTWTKTSFSIGRHKIPISRKYAKAAKAAFLCGKTD
;
A
#
# COMPACT_ATOMS: atom_id res chain seq x y z
N MET A 1 -4.86 14.37 -0.61
CA MET A 1 -3.66 13.69 -0.09
C MET A 1 -3.11 14.49 1.07
N GLN A 2 -2.53 13.82 2.08
CA GLN A 2 -1.89 14.47 3.23
C GLN A 2 -0.39 14.23 3.21
N ILE A 3 0.39 15.27 3.45
CA ILE A 3 1.84 15.23 3.56
C ILE A 3 2.22 15.62 4.98
N LEU A 4 3.11 14.86 5.60
CA LEU A 4 3.69 15.16 6.89
C LEU A 4 5.15 15.59 6.71
N ILE A 5 5.56 16.68 7.36
CA ILE A 5 6.95 17.09 7.49
C ILE A 5 7.30 17.03 8.97
N VAL A 6 8.36 16.30 9.31
CA VAL A 6 8.91 16.23 10.65
C VAL A 6 10.34 16.76 10.60
N ASP A 7 10.52 17.99 11.11
CA ASP A 7 11.79 18.68 11.11
C ASP A 7 11.88 19.59 12.35
N SER A 8 12.94 19.47 13.13
CA SER A 8 13.16 20.29 14.33
C SER A 8 13.37 21.77 14.00
N ASP A 9 13.87 22.09 12.80
CA ASP A 9 14.03 23.45 12.31
C ASP A 9 12.75 23.92 11.58
N ALA A 10 12.08 24.93 12.18
CA ALA A 10 10.85 25.47 11.63
C ALA A 10 11.08 26.23 10.31
N GLN A 11 12.24 26.85 10.11
CA GLN A 11 12.54 27.59 8.89
C GLN A 11 12.75 26.63 7.72
N GLU A 12 13.48 25.54 7.94
CA GLU A 12 13.67 24.49 6.96
C GLU A 12 12.34 23.81 6.58
N ALA A 13 11.51 23.50 7.59
CA ALA A 13 10.17 22.94 7.36
C ALA A 13 9.26 23.87 6.54
N ASP A 14 9.28 25.19 6.82
CA ASP A 14 8.50 26.18 6.08
C ASP A 14 9.05 26.38 4.65
N HIS A 15 10.36 26.33 4.48
CA HIS A 15 11.00 26.39 3.16
C HIS A 15 10.61 25.17 2.31
N LEU A 16 10.68 23.97 2.87
CA LEU A 16 10.24 22.76 2.19
C LEU A 16 8.75 22.80 1.85
N ARG A 17 7.91 23.25 2.80
CA ARG A 17 6.46 23.43 2.57
C ARG A 17 6.19 24.36 1.39
N SER A 18 6.89 25.51 1.31
CA SER A 18 6.73 26.45 0.20
C SER A 18 7.05 25.81 -1.15
N ARG A 19 8.14 25.02 -1.21
CA ARG A 19 8.53 24.32 -2.43
C ARG A 19 7.57 23.18 -2.80
N LEU A 20 7.04 22.48 -1.82
CA LEU A 20 6.03 21.44 -2.07
C LEU A 20 4.72 22.03 -2.60
N ASN A 21 4.30 23.21 -2.11
CA ASN A 21 3.12 23.92 -2.64
C ASN A 21 3.26 24.33 -4.11
N GLU A 22 4.48 24.42 -4.66
CA GLU A 22 4.72 24.63 -6.09
C GLU A 22 4.53 23.34 -6.91
N ILE A 23 4.56 22.17 -6.26
CA ILE A 23 4.51 20.85 -6.91
C ILE A 23 3.13 20.19 -6.75
N THR A 24 2.44 20.47 -5.63
CA THR A 24 1.19 19.78 -5.28
C THR A 24 0.24 20.68 -4.47
N ASP A 25 -1.07 20.48 -4.69
CA ASP A 25 -2.15 21.10 -3.89
C ASP A 25 -2.51 20.27 -2.65
N SER A 26 -1.64 19.38 -2.19
CA SER A 26 -1.90 18.49 -1.06
C SER A 26 -1.89 19.24 0.27
N SER A 27 -2.63 18.76 1.25
CA SER A 27 -2.58 19.29 2.62
C SER A 27 -1.25 18.93 3.26
N ILE A 28 -0.51 19.92 3.75
CA ILE A 28 0.81 19.73 4.38
C ILE A 28 0.73 20.08 5.86
N ARG A 29 1.07 19.10 6.70
CA ARG A 29 1.22 19.23 8.14
C ARG A 29 2.72 19.23 8.48
N SER A 30 3.21 20.25 9.21
CA SER A 30 4.58 20.28 9.72
C SER A 30 4.58 20.17 11.23
N LEU A 31 5.43 19.29 11.75
CA LEU A 31 5.61 19.02 13.18
C LEU A 31 7.10 19.02 13.51
N ARG A 32 7.44 19.37 14.76
CA ARG A 32 8.84 19.51 15.15
C ARG A 32 9.43 18.26 15.78
N LYS A 33 8.57 17.37 16.28
CA LYS A 33 8.97 16.18 17.04
C LYS A 33 8.28 14.94 16.48
N THR A 34 9.02 13.85 16.44
CA THR A 34 8.50 12.54 16.08
C THR A 34 7.37 12.07 17.01
N SER A 35 7.47 12.37 18.31
CA SER A 35 6.44 12.03 19.29
C SER A 35 5.11 12.78 19.07
N GLU A 36 5.17 14.04 18.62
CA GLU A 36 3.97 14.81 18.25
C GLU A 36 3.30 14.21 17.01
N ALA A 37 4.12 13.77 16.04
CA ALA A 37 3.63 13.17 14.82
C ALA A 37 2.93 11.83 15.08
N LEU A 38 3.51 10.96 15.93
CA LEU A 38 2.86 9.71 16.33
C LEU A 38 1.54 9.98 17.05
N PHE A 39 1.51 10.92 17.98
CA PHE A 39 0.28 11.29 18.67
C PHE A 39 -0.82 11.80 17.71
N GLU A 40 -0.46 12.61 16.70
CA GLU A 40 -1.45 13.10 15.73
C GLU A 40 -1.96 11.98 14.81
N VAL A 41 -1.13 10.99 14.49
CA VAL A 41 -1.54 9.82 13.71
C VAL A 41 -2.45 8.90 14.52
N GLU A 42 -2.12 8.63 15.79
CA GLU A 42 -2.88 7.71 16.64
C GLU A 42 -4.19 8.30 17.15
N GLU A 43 -4.19 9.60 17.52
CA GLU A 43 -5.30 10.21 18.27
C GLU A 43 -6.09 11.26 17.46
N LYS A 44 -5.54 11.81 16.39
CA LYS A 44 -6.14 12.92 15.63
C LYS A 44 -6.49 12.61 14.18
N ASP A 45 -6.51 11.34 13.81
CA ASP A 45 -6.89 10.87 12.48
C ASP A 45 -6.03 11.46 11.34
N LEU A 46 -4.73 11.70 11.62
CA LEU A 46 -3.76 12.11 10.61
C LEU A 46 -3.26 10.88 9.84
N HIS A 47 -3.59 10.77 8.56
CA HIS A 47 -3.17 9.64 7.71
C HIS A 47 -2.31 10.14 6.53
N PRO A 48 -1.02 10.40 6.75
CA PRO A 48 -0.13 10.88 5.70
C PRO A 48 0.13 9.78 4.66
N GLN A 49 0.17 10.17 3.39
CA GLN A 49 0.60 9.31 2.29
C GLN A 49 2.08 9.50 1.95
N VAL A 50 2.63 10.67 2.27
CA VAL A 50 4.06 10.99 2.14
C VAL A 50 4.53 11.66 3.42
N CYS A 51 5.70 11.23 3.93
CA CYS A 51 6.34 11.83 5.08
C CYS A 51 7.79 12.23 4.74
N PHE A 52 8.13 13.49 4.99
CA PHE A 52 9.51 13.98 4.98
C PHE A 52 10.01 13.99 6.42
N ILE A 53 11.14 13.32 6.67
CA ILE A 53 11.71 13.14 8.01
C ILE A 53 13.14 13.66 8.02
N ASP A 54 13.41 14.65 8.87
CA ASP A 54 14.76 15.12 9.12
C ASP A 54 15.54 14.12 9.96
N LEU A 55 16.71 13.72 9.48
CA LEU A 55 17.66 12.88 10.18
C LEU A 55 18.69 13.76 10.87
N ASN A 56 18.47 14.04 12.14
CA ASN A 56 19.46 14.73 12.95
C ASN A 56 20.50 13.73 13.46
N GLU A 57 21.78 13.99 13.29
CA GLU A 57 22.89 13.13 13.77
C GLU A 57 22.84 12.86 15.28
N LYS A 58 22.18 13.73 16.04
CA LYS A 58 22.06 13.59 17.50
C LYS A 58 20.93 12.67 17.95
N GLU A 59 20.01 12.32 17.06
CA GLU A 59 18.84 11.49 17.39
C GLU A 59 18.62 10.42 16.30
N PRO A 60 19.10 9.18 16.52
CA PRO A 60 18.79 8.07 15.60
C PRO A 60 17.29 7.68 15.57
N ALA A 61 16.46 8.45 16.28
CA ALA A 61 15.03 8.22 16.40
C ALA A 61 14.25 8.34 15.07
N GLY A 62 14.80 9.03 14.06
CA GLY A 62 14.09 9.27 12.80
C GLY A 62 13.80 8.00 12.00
N ILE A 63 14.73 7.04 12.02
CA ILE A 63 14.55 5.76 11.29
C ILE A 63 13.55 4.86 12.01
N ALA A 64 13.68 4.71 13.34
CA ALA A 64 12.73 3.96 14.15
C ALA A 64 11.32 4.58 14.09
N PHE A 65 11.23 5.91 14.05
CA PHE A 65 9.99 6.63 13.85
C PHE A 65 9.37 6.32 12.47
N ALA A 66 10.18 6.29 11.40
CA ALA A 66 9.70 5.93 10.07
C ALA A 66 9.09 4.52 10.04
N GLN A 67 9.73 3.55 10.69
CA GLN A 67 9.23 2.18 10.81
C GLN A 67 7.89 2.13 11.55
N GLN A 68 7.78 2.78 12.72
CA GLN A 68 6.52 2.86 13.46
C GLN A 68 5.41 3.53 12.65
N LEU A 69 5.74 4.63 11.96
CA LEU A 69 4.77 5.35 11.14
C LEU A 69 4.29 4.51 9.95
N GLN A 70 5.15 3.68 9.37
CA GLN A 70 4.79 2.75 8.29
C GLN A 70 3.89 1.60 8.77
N GLU A 71 4.03 1.16 10.01
CA GLU A 71 3.11 0.20 10.62
C GLU A 71 1.71 0.80 10.83
N LEU A 72 1.64 2.06 11.30
CA LEU A 72 0.38 2.78 11.51
C LEU A 72 -0.28 3.25 10.20
N CYS A 73 0.53 3.60 9.21
CA CYS A 73 0.08 4.11 7.91
C CYS A 73 0.59 3.21 6.77
N PRO A 74 -0.03 2.07 6.50
CA PRO A 74 0.38 1.18 5.41
C PRO A 74 0.35 1.90 4.05
N GLY A 75 1.45 1.79 3.30
CA GLY A 75 1.61 2.47 2.01
C GLY A 75 2.25 3.86 2.10
N LEU A 76 2.56 4.34 3.31
CA LEU A 76 3.29 5.59 3.50
C LEU A 76 4.63 5.60 2.74
N GLN A 77 4.86 6.66 1.99
CA GLN A 77 6.12 6.90 1.31
C GLN A 77 7.01 7.82 2.15
N VAL A 78 8.15 7.32 2.60
CA VAL A 78 9.10 8.07 3.43
C VAL A 78 10.20 8.66 2.56
N ILE A 79 10.49 9.95 2.76
CA ILE A 79 11.63 10.66 2.20
C ILE A 79 12.43 11.22 3.38
N PHE A 80 13.66 10.77 3.53
CA PHE A 80 14.55 11.31 4.54
C PHE A 80 15.25 12.58 4.06
N MET A 81 15.58 13.45 4.99
CA MET A 81 16.37 14.67 4.78
C MET A 81 17.54 14.68 5.77
N SER A 82 18.70 15.15 5.35
CA SER A 82 19.89 15.23 6.22
C SER A 82 20.81 16.38 5.83
N GLU A 83 21.46 16.99 6.81
CA GLU A 83 22.53 17.98 6.59
C GLU A 83 23.89 17.32 6.36
N SER A 84 24.06 16.08 6.79
CA SER A 84 25.33 15.38 6.70
C SER A 84 25.50 14.65 5.38
N ASP A 85 26.69 14.76 4.80
CA ASP A 85 27.15 13.92 3.68
C ASP A 85 27.58 12.52 4.15
N GLY A 86 27.38 12.23 5.44
CA GLY A 86 27.72 10.95 6.05
C GLY A 86 26.89 9.80 5.46
N PHE A 87 27.52 8.63 5.37
CA PHE A 87 26.81 7.41 5.03
C PHE A 87 26.01 6.94 6.25
N TYR A 88 24.69 6.91 6.12
CA TYR A 88 23.77 6.36 7.13
C TYR A 88 23.35 4.94 6.73
N PRO A 89 24.08 3.89 7.12
CA PRO A 89 23.70 2.52 6.79
C PRO A 89 22.32 2.15 7.34
N ASP A 90 21.95 2.71 8.49
CA ASP A 90 20.68 2.42 9.17
C ASP A 90 19.45 2.95 8.40
N VAL A 91 19.62 3.87 7.44
CA VAL A 91 18.54 4.34 6.56
C VAL A 91 17.90 3.18 5.78
N TYR A 92 18.69 2.14 5.47
CA TYR A 92 18.21 0.95 4.77
C TYR A 92 17.34 0.02 5.63
N GLU A 93 17.27 0.25 6.95
CA GLU A 93 16.38 -0.50 7.84
C GLU A 93 14.92 -0.09 7.71
N ALA A 94 14.64 1.14 7.24
CA ALA A 94 13.30 1.60 6.92
C ALA A 94 13.08 1.63 5.40
N ASP A 95 11.89 1.21 4.94
CA ASP A 95 11.54 1.38 3.53
C ASP A 95 11.37 2.87 3.22
N HIS A 96 12.22 3.40 2.35
CA HIS A 96 12.19 4.80 1.99
C HIS A 96 12.30 5.00 0.47
N VAL A 97 11.84 6.15 0.02
CA VAL A 97 11.85 6.51 -1.40
C VAL A 97 13.16 7.15 -1.80
N TRP A 98 13.65 8.07 -0.94
CA TRP A 98 14.82 8.90 -1.20
C TRP A 98 15.44 9.43 0.10
N LEU A 99 16.74 9.76 0.03
CA LEU A 99 17.43 10.58 1.02
C LEU A 99 17.84 11.89 0.32
N LEU A 100 17.33 13.02 0.78
CA LEU A 100 17.64 14.35 0.29
C LEU A 100 18.68 15.01 1.20
N HIS A 101 19.73 15.58 0.61
CA HIS A 101 20.70 16.39 1.35
C HIS A 101 20.25 17.84 1.43
N LYS A 102 20.42 18.46 2.59
CA LYS A 102 20.20 19.89 2.80
C LYS A 102 21.47 20.68 2.41
N PRO A 103 21.34 21.86 1.78
CA PRO A 103 20.08 22.49 1.36
C PRO A 103 19.40 21.72 0.21
N ILE A 104 18.08 21.46 0.34
CA ILE A 104 17.36 20.62 -0.61
C ILE A 104 17.35 21.25 -2.00
N ASP A 105 17.90 20.56 -2.99
CA ASP A 105 17.84 20.95 -4.39
C ASP A 105 16.43 20.73 -4.97
N GLY A 106 15.92 21.72 -5.72
CA GLY A 106 14.56 21.65 -6.25
C GLY A 106 14.34 20.58 -7.30
N LEU A 107 15.36 20.24 -8.09
CA LEU A 107 15.28 19.17 -9.07
C LEU A 107 15.26 17.79 -8.37
N LEU A 108 16.08 17.62 -7.33
CA LEU A 108 16.10 16.40 -6.53
C LEU A 108 14.80 16.22 -5.74
N LEU A 109 14.24 17.30 -5.18
CA LEU A 109 12.92 17.26 -4.53
C LEU A 109 11.84 16.79 -5.50
N ARG A 110 11.81 17.34 -6.72
CA ARG A 110 10.83 16.93 -7.73
C ARG A 110 10.98 15.46 -8.12
N LYS A 111 12.21 14.97 -8.31
CA LYS A 111 12.48 13.55 -8.59
C LYS A 111 12.05 12.62 -7.45
N ALA A 112 12.34 13.00 -6.21
CA ALA A 112 11.92 12.25 -5.03
C ALA A 112 10.40 12.20 -4.92
N TRP A 113 9.73 13.32 -5.17
CA TRP A 113 8.28 13.42 -5.22
C TRP A 113 7.66 12.53 -6.31
N GLU A 114 8.14 12.62 -7.54
CA GLU A 114 7.65 11.79 -8.66
C GLU A 114 7.80 10.30 -8.35
N ARG A 115 8.93 9.91 -7.74
CA ARG A 115 9.14 8.52 -7.33
C ARG A 115 8.20 8.10 -6.19
N ALA A 116 7.92 8.99 -5.23
CA ALA A 116 6.94 8.74 -4.18
C ALA A 116 5.55 8.53 -4.76
N MET A 117 5.12 9.38 -5.70
CA MET A 117 3.83 9.23 -6.37
C MET A 117 3.73 7.92 -7.16
N GLN A 118 4.75 7.54 -7.92
CA GLN A 118 4.78 6.25 -8.64
C GLN A 118 4.66 5.05 -7.69
N ARG A 119 5.28 5.12 -6.50
CA ARG A 119 5.17 4.06 -5.49
C ARG A 119 3.79 4.05 -4.85
N LEU A 120 3.20 5.21 -4.58
CA LEU A 120 1.87 5.35 -4.03
C LEU A 120 0.81 4.81 -5.01
N ASP A 121 0.89 5.18 -6.30
CA ASP A 121 -0.01 4.65 -7.34
C ASP A 121 0.07 3.11 -7.43
N ARG A 122 1.28 2.56 -7.35
CA ARG A 122 1.46 1.09 -7.31
C ARG A 122 0.86 0.47 -6.05
N TRP A 123 0.95 1.14 -4.92
CA TRP A 123 0.34 0.68 -3.67
C TRP A 123 -1.18 0.73 -3.77
N GLU A 124 -1.75 1.83 -4.22
CA GLU A 124 -3.20 1.99 -4.39
C GLU A 124 -3.77 1.01 -5.40
N SER A 125 -3.07 0.74 -6.51
CA SER A 125 -3.46 -0.28 -7.49
C SER A 125 -3.42 -1.72 -6.95
N ARG A 126 -2.79 -1.93 -5.80
CA ARG A 126 -2.77 -3.23 -5.10
C ARG A 126 -3.80 -3.35 -3.99
N MET A 127 -4.73 -2.40 -3.89
CA MET A 127 -5.82 -2.42 -2.90
C MET A 127 -7.14 -2.74 -3.58
N PHE A 128 -7.87 -3.72 -3.04
CA PHE A 128 -9.27 -3.94 -3.38
C PHE A 128 -10.14 -3.04 -2.52
N THR A 129 -11.02 -2.26 -3.13
CA THR A 129 -11.92 -1.33 -2.44
C THR A 129 -13.37 -1.78 -2.56
N TYR A 130 -14.09 -1.82 -1.45
CA TYR A 130 -15.52 -2.15 -1.43
C TYR A 130 -16.28 -1.29 -0.43
N GLN A 131 -17.60 -1.22 -0.59
CA GLN A 131 -18.48 -0.51 0.33
C GLN A 131 -19.32 -1.50 1.15
N PHE A 132 -19.34 -1.31 2.46
CA PHE A 132 -20.21 -2.02 3.39
C PHE A 132 -20.77 -1.05 4.43
N ALA A 133 -22.09 -1.07 4.67
CA ALA A 133 -22.79 -0.22 5.63
C ALA A 133 -22.48 1.30 5.49
N LYS A 134 -22.34 1.80 4.26
CA LYS A 134 -21.97 3.19 3.92
C LYS A 134 -20.50 3.56 4.23
N THR A 135 -19.70 2.61 4.64
CA THR A 135 -18.26 2.78 4.88
C THR A 135 -17.47 2.19 3.73
N THR A 136 -16.42 2.88 3.30
CA THR A 136 -15.47 2.38 2.31
C THR A 136 -14.36 1.62 3.02
N HIS A 137 -14.12 0.38 2.59
CA HIS A 137 -13.08 -0.49 3.10
C HIS A 137 -12.06 -0.79 2.02
N ARG A 138 -10.80 -0.99 2.42
CA ARG A 138 -9.69 -1.36 1.53
C ARG A 138 -8.98 -2.60 2.07
N ILE A 139 -8.65 -3.53 1.21
CA ILE A 139 -7.89 -4.75 1.53
C ILE A 139 -6.75 -4.90 0.54
N PRO A 140 -5.51 -5.13 0.98
CA PRO A 140 -4.40 -5.44 0.08
C PRO A 140 -4.72 -6.69 -0.77
N LEU A 141 -4.53 -6.60 -2.09
CA LEU A 141 -4.79 -7.73 -3.00
C LEU A 141 -4.00 -8.98 -2.59
N GLN A 142 -2.79 -8.80 -2.08
CA GLN A 142 -1.93 -9.90 -1.62
C GLN A 142 -2.49 -10.69 -0.42
N GLU A 143 -3.42 -10.11 0.35
CA GLU A 143 -4.10 -10.80 1.46
C GLU A 143 -5.32 -11.59 1.00
N ILE A 144 -5.80 -11.34 -0.21
CA ILE A 144 -7.00 -11.98 -0.73
C ILE A 144 -6.65 -13.33 -1.34
N LEU A 145 -7.30 -14.37 -0.84
CA LEU A 145 -7.18 -15.74 -1.36
C LEU A 145 -8.08 -15.95 -2.57
N TYR A 146 -9.34 -15.59 -2.43
CA TYR A 146 -10.33 -15.67 -3.50
C TYR A 146 -11.60 -14.88 -3.16
N PHE A 147 -12.39 -14.58 -4.18
CA PHE A 147 -13.73 -14.04 -4.07
C PHE A 147 -14.74 -15.14 -4.33
N GLU A 148 -15.78 -15.18 -3.51
CA GLU A 148 -16.90 -16.13 -3.62
C GLU A 148 -18.22 -15.36 -3.71
N LYS A 149 -19.02 -15.62 -4.74
CA LYS A 149 -20.36 -15.07 -4.84
C LYS A 149 -21.37 -16.00 -4.19
N ASP A 150 -22.02 -15.51 -3.15
CA ASP A 150 -23.18 -16.13 -2.53
C ASP A 150 -24.41 -15.24 -2.72
N ARG A 151 -25.30 -15.66 -3.59
CA ARG A 151 -26.54 -14.94 -3.96
C ARG A 151 -26.24 -13.51 -4.42
N ARG A 152 -26.54 -12.49 -3.58
CA ARG A 152 -26.34 -11.05 -3.87
C ARG A 152 -25.07 -10.48 -3.25
N LYS A 153 -24.34 -11.28 -2.47
CA LYS A 153 -23.11 -10.86 -1.80
C LYS A 153 -21.90 -11.45 -2.47
N VAL A 154 -20.81 -10.70 -2.43
CA VAL A 154 -19.46 -11.17 -2.68
C VAL A 154 -18.75 -11.27 -1.35
N ILE A 155 -18.26 -12.46 -1.02
CA ILE A 155 -17.46 -12.75 0.16
C ILE A 155 -16.00 -12.69 -0.26
N ILE A 156 -15.16 -11.99 0.51
CA ILE A 156 -13.73 -11.85 0.28
C ILE A 156 -13.01 -12.78 1.25
N ARG A 157 -12.46 -13.88 0.76
CA ARG A 157 -11.68 -14.80 1.60
C ARG A 157 -10.27 -14.28 1.74
N ILE A 158 -9.86 -13.98 2.97
CA ILE A 158 -8.56 -13.39 3.30
C ILE A 158 -7.66 -14.38 4.05
N LYS A 159 -6.36 -14.08 4.06
CA LYS A 159 -5.37 -14.81 4.85
C LYS A 159 -5.53 -14.49 6.34
N GLY A 160 -5.20 -15.45 7.18
CA GLY A 160 -5.17 -15.25 8.64
C GLY A 160 -6.49 -15.54 9.36
N PRO A 161 -6.52 -15.36 10.69
CA PRO A 161 -7.71 -15.52 11.51
C PRO A 161 -8.58 -14.26 11.42
N GLY A 162 -9.87 -14.42 11.25
CA GLY A 162 -10.83 -13.32 11.23
C GLY A 162 -12.11 -13.70 10.47
N GLU A 163 -13.08 -12.80 10.50
CA GLU A 163 -14.28 -12.94 9.67
C GLU A 163 -13.98 -12.45 8.25
N ASP A 164 -14.41 -13.26 7.27
CA ASP A 164 -14.28 -12.87 5.87
C ASP A 164 -15.24 -11.72 5.55
N PRO A 165 -14.74 -10.57 5.09
CA PRO A 165 -15.58 -9.45 4.74
C PRO A 165 -16.50 -9.78 3.55
N SER A 166 -17.64 -9.10 3.49
CA SER A 166 -18.57 -9.26 2.37
C SER A 166 -19.24 -7.94 2.00
N PHE A 167 -19.63 -7.82 0.74
CA PHE A 167 -20.37 -6.66 0.24
C PHE A 167 -21.44 -7.09 -0.79
N TYR A 168 -22.40 -6.21 -1.07
CA TYR A 168 -23.38 -6.43 -2.13
C TYR A 168 -22.77 -6.06 -3.48
N GLY A 169 -22.70 -7.02 -4.39
CA GLY A 169 -22.08 -6.81 -5.70
C GLY A 169 -22.04 -8.05 -6.56
N THR A 170 -21.33 -7.94 -7.66
CA THR A 170 -21.14 -8.99 -8.67
C THR A 170 -19.66 -9.26 -8.93
N MET A 171 -19.32 -10.39 -9.57
CA MET A 171 -17.95 -10.65 -9.99
C MET A 171 -17.48 -9.68 -11.09
N ASP A 172 -18.41 -9.07 -11.81
CA ASP A 172 -18.07 -8.06 -12.84
C ASP A 172 -17.68 -6.71 -12.21
N ASP A 173 -18.15 -6.42 -10.97
CA ASP A 173 -17.72 -5.27 -10.18
C ASP A 173 -16.33 -5.50 -9.54
N VAL A 174 -15.96 -6.76 -9.29
CA VAL A 174 -14.69 -7.17 -8.70
C VAL A 174 -13.55 -7.13 -9.73
N MET A 175 -13.76 -7.71 -10.90
CA MET A 175 -12.73 -7.91 -11.91
C MET A 175 -11.92 -6.65 -12.31
N PRO A 176 -12.52 -5.46 -12.49
CA PRO A 176 -11.79 -4.26 -12.88
C PRO A 176 -10.77 -3.75 -11.86
N GLN A 177 -10.90 -4.17 -10.59
CA GLN A 177 -10.01 -3.77 -9.50
C GLN A 177 -8.84 -4.76 -9.29
N LEU A 178 -8.80 -5.86 -10.04
CA LEU A 178 -7.84 -6.94 -9.85
C LEU A 178 -6.73 -6.88 -10.91
N ASP A 179 -5.55 -7.27 -10.50
CA ASP A 179 -4.40 -7.42 -11.38
C ASP A 179 -4.35 -8.82 -12.04
N HIS A 180 -3.29 -9.06 -12.82
CA HIS A 180 -3.06 -10.31 -13.55
C HIS A 180 -2.84 -11.55 -12.67
N HIS A 181 -2.65 -11.37 -11.35
CA HIS A 181 -2.55 -12.48 -10.40
C HIS A 181 -3.90 -13.08 -10.07
N PHE A 182 -4.99 -12.42 -10.42
CA PHE A 182 -6.33 -12.94 -10.20
C PHE A 182 -6.94 -13.53 -11.46
N LEU A 183 -7.59 -14.65 -11.29
CA LEU A 183 -8.25 -15.36 -12.37
C LEU A 183 -9.69 -15.68 -12.05
N ARG A 184 -10.61 -15.28 -12.93
CA ARG A 184 -11.99 -15.76 -12.86
C ARG A 184 -12.05 -17.19 -13.38
N CYS A 185 -12.35 -18.14 -12.49
CA CYS A 185 -12.42 -19.58 -12.80
C CYS A 185 -13.85 -20.14 -12.84
N HIS A 186 -14.82 -19.37 -12.32
CA HIS A 186 -16.24 -19.74 -12.27
C HIS A 186 -17.14 -18.50 -12.33
N ASN A 187 -18.41 -18.66 -12.59
CA ASN A 187 -19.37 -17.54 -12.50
C ASN A 187 -19.40 -16.93 -11.09
N SER A 188 -19.14 -17.75 -10.07
CA SER A 188 -19.17 -17.39 -8.66
C SER A 188 -17.79 -17.32 -8.00
N TYR A 189 -16.69 -17.51 -8.72
CA TYR A 189 -15.35 -17.52 -8.11
C TYR A 189 -14.30 -16.80 -8.95
N VAL A 190 -13.50 -15.98 -8.25
CA VAL A 190 -12.25 -15.39 -8.74
C VAL A 190 -11.16 -15.77 -7.75
N VAL A 191 -10.06 -16.35 -8.19
CA VAL A 191 -8.97 -16.84 -7.32
C VAL A 191 -7.69 -16.02 -7.50
N SER A 192 -6.95 -15.86 -6.42
CA SER A 192 -5.56 -15.39 -6.45
C SER A 192 -4.65 -16.55 -6.85
N LEU A 193 -4.02 -16.50 -8.01
CA LEU A 193 -3.15 -17.56 -8.54
C LEU A 193 -1.97 -17.90 -7.61
N PRO A 194 -1.28 -16.90 -6.99
CA PRO A 194 -0.23 -17.18 -6.00
C PRO A 194 -0.71 -17.95 -4.78
N SER A 195 -2.01 -17.94 -4.49
CA SER A 195 -2.59 -18.66 -3.33
C SER A 195 -3.06 -20.08 -3.69
N VAL A 196 -2.96 -20.48 -4.96
CA VAL A 196 -3.39 -21.82 -5.40
C VAL A 196 -2.32 -22.86 -5.11
N ASP A 197 -2.62 -23.81 -4.24
CA ASP A 197 -1.74 -24.93 -3.91
C ASP A 197 -1.68 -25.98 -5.02
N THR A 198 -2.87 -26.39 -5.49
CA THR A 198 -2.99 -27.43 -6.52
C THR A 198 -4.08 -27.12 -7.53
N TRP A 199 -3.88 -27.62 -8.74
CA TRP A 199 -4.84 -27.52 -9.83
C TRP A 199 -5.23 -28.89 -10.36
N THR A 200 -6.51 -29.05 -10.65
CA THR A 200 -7.06 -30.17 -11.43
C THR A 200 -7.84 -29.62 -12.64
N LYS A 201 -8.24 -30.48 -13.55
CA LYS A 201 -9.07 -30.07 -14.70
C LYS A 201 -10.39 -29.38 -14.31
N THR A 202 -10.88 -29.63 -13.08
CA THR A 202 -12.19 -29.21 -12.60
C THR A 202 -12.18 -28.31 -11.38
N SER A 203 -11.02 -28.12 -10.75
CA SER A 203 -10.93 -27.31 -9.53
C SER A 203 -9.51 -26.80 -9.24
N PHE A 204 -9.45 -25.67 -8.51
CA PHE A 204 -8.31 -25.22 -7.74
C PHE A 204 -8.46 -25.63 -6.28
N SER A 205 -7.35 -25.87 -5.58
CA SER A 205 -7.33 -26.01 -4.12
C SER A 205 -6.52 -24.87 -3.50
N ILE A 206 -7.08 -24.25 -2.46
CA ILE A 206 -6.46 -23.19 -1.65
C ILE A 206 -6.64 -23.59 -0.18
N GLY A 207 -5.57 -24.04 0.48
CA GLY A 207 -5.67 -24.68 1.79
C GLY A 207 -6.66 -25.86 1.76
N ARG A 208 -7.67 -25.80 2.63
CA ARG A 208 -8.74 -26.81 2.68
C ARG A 208 -9.91 -26.55 1.69
N HIS A 209 -9.89 -25.45 0.98
CA HIS A 209 -10.99 -25.05 0.10
C HIS A 209 -10.78 -25.56 -1.31
N LYS A 210 -11.82 -26.20 -1.85
CA LYS A 210 -11.84 -26.69 -3.24
C LYS A 210 -12.76 -25.80 -4.07
N ILE A 211 -12.21 -25.07 -5.01
CA ILE A 211 -12.87 -24.04 -5.80
C ILE A 211 -13.14 -24.60 -7.20
N PRO A 212 -14.39 -24.69 -7.65
CA PRO A 212 -14.73 -25.29 -8.93
C PRO A 212 -14.28 -24.42 -10.11
N ILE A 213 -13.86 -25.09 -11.20
CA ILE A 213 -13.57 -24.46 -12.48
C ILE A 213 -14.69 -24.83 -13.45
N SER A 214 -15.43 -23.84 -13.96
CA SER A 214 -16.45 -24.10 -14.95
C SER A 214 -15.87 -24.30 -16.35
N ARG A 215 -16.58 -25.03 -17.22
CA ARG A 215 -16.14 -25.34 -18.59
C ARG A 215 -15.71 -24.10 -19.39
N LYS A 216 -16.42 -22.98 -19.21
CA LYS A 216 -16.13 -21.69 -19.86
C LYS A 216 -14.72 -21.18 -19.56
N TYR A 217 -14.24 -21.38 -18.33
CA TYR A 217 -12.97 -20.84 -17.84
C TYR A 217 -11.82 -21.86 -17.82
N ALA A 218 -12.08 -23.12 -18.15
CA ALA A 218 -11.12 -24.23 -18.00
C ALA A 218 -9.82 -24.01 -18.83
N LYS A 219 -9.92 -23.45 -20.05
CA LYS A 219 -8.76 -23.15 -20.89
C LYS A 219 -7.87 -22.06 -20.30
N ALA A 220 -8.48 -20.98 -19.83
CA ALA A 220 -7.78 -19.89 -19.17
C ALA A 220 -7.14 -20.32 -17.86
N ALA A 221 -7.85 -21.12 -17.04
CA ALA A 221 -7.37 -21.66 -15.78
C ALA A 221 -6.13 -22.55 -15.96
N LYS A 222 -6.14 -23.42 -16.98
CA LYS A 222 -4.97 -24.24 -17.31
C LYS A 222 -3.77 -23.40 -17.73
N ALA A 223 -3.97 -22.45 -18.63
CA ALA A 223 -2.90 -21.60 -19.12
C ALA A 223 -2.28 -20.77 -18.00
N ALA A 224 -3.10 -20.08 -17.19
CA ALA A 224 -2.65 -19.25 -16.09
C ALA A 224 -1.85 -20.02 -15.02
N PHE A 225 -2.32 -21.23 -14.64
CA PHE A 225 -1.63 -22.04 -13.64
C PHE A 225 -0.28 -22.58 -14.14
N LEU A 226 -0.17 -22.93 -15.43
CA LEU A 226 1.07 -23.42 -16.01
C LEU A 226 2.09 -22.30 -16.27
N CYS A 227 1.64 -21.09 -16.65
CA CYS A 227 2.53 -19.93 -16.84
C CYS A 227 3.01 -19.34 -15.51
N GLY A 228 2.22 -19.38 -14.43
CA GLY A 228 2.59 -18.83 -13.12
C GLY A 228 3.60 -19.67 -12.32
N LYS A 229 4.13 -20.77 -12.87
CA LYS A 229 5.22 -21.58 -12.27
C LYS A 229 6.61 -21.29 -12.82
N THR A 230 6.77 -20.22 -13.62
CA THR A 230 8.02 -19.96 -14.36
C THR A 230 8.76 -18.70 -13.84
N ASP A 231 8.52 -18.27 -12.57
CA ASP A 231 9.34 -17.24 -11.90
C ASP A 231 9.78 -17.71 -10.52
#